data_66569a202d8d5e6b674e9523eef0d89b
#
_entry.id   66569a202d8d5e6b674e9523eef0d89b
#
_cell.length_a   1.000
_cell.length_b   1.000
_cell.length_c   1.000
_cell.angle_alpha   90.00
_cell.angle_beta   90.00
_cell.angle_gamma   90.00
#
_symmetry.space_group_name_H-M   'P 1'
#
loop_
_entity.id
_entity.type
_entity.pdbx_description
1 polymer ?
#
loop_
_entity_poly.entity_id
_entity_poly.type
_entity_poly.pdbx_seq_one_letter_code
_entity_poly.pdbx_strand_id
1 'polypeptide(L)'
;MASLVDRLASYAEYHRDKRNIATHFVGIPMILVGTQAMLAKIGIGPVNAAVGATALAARYYRALDPQYGAAMGYVLAATCAAGSAIAAMPLPIWAPTAAGLFVGGWALQFVGHMFEGRKPAFLDDLRGLLDGPLFLLAEAAFALGLSPELRDEVERRAGPARWGRVDHVAVAS
;
A
#
# COMPACT_ATOMS: atom_id res chain seq x y z
N MET A 1 -10.27 -7.25 17.41
CA MET A 1 -9.77 -6.59 16.19
C MET A 1 -9.05 -7.64 15.36
N ALA A 2 -9.10 -7.56 14.02
CA ALA A 2 -8.31 -8.45 13.17
C ALA A 2 -6.81 -8.24 13.44
N SER A 3 -6.05 -9.33 13.53
CA SER A 3 -4.59 -9.30 13.76
C SER A 3 -3.84 -8.84 12.51
N LEU A 4 -2.53 -8.54 12.64
CA LEU A 4 -1.65 -8.28 11.50
C LEU A 4 -1.72 -9.42 10.46
N VAL A 5 -1.63 -10.67 10.95
CA VAL A 5 -1.71 -11.88 10.10
C VAL A 5 -3.04 -11.94 9.34
N ASP A 6 -4.16 -11.68 10.01
CA ASP A 6 -5.49 -11.74 9.37
C ASP A 6 -5.58 -10.73 8.23
N ARG A 7 -5.04 -9.52 8.42
CA ARG A 7 -5.03 -8.48 7.40
C ARG A 7 -4.13 -8.82 6.22
N LEU A 8 -2.90 -9.25 6.51
CA LEU A 8 -1.94 -9.61 5.47
C LEU A 8 -2.43 -10.82 4.67
N ALA A 9 -2.95 -11.86 5.31
CA ALA A 9 -3.47 -13.03 4.63
C ALA A 9 -4.69 -12.70 3.75
N SER A 10 -5.66 -11.95 4.27
CA SER A 10 -6.82 -11.55 3.50
C SER A 10 -6.45 -10.69 2.28
N TYR A 11 -5.50 -9.75 2.42
CA TYR A 11 -5.01 -8.95 1.29
C TYR A 11 -4.20 -9.79 0.31
N ALA A 12 -3.37 -10.72 0.82
CA ALA A 12 -2.56 -11.63 0.03
C ALA A 12 -3.38 -12.53 -0.89
N GLU A 13 -4.62 -12.91 -0.53
CA GLU A 13 -5.53 -13.67 -1.39
C GLU A 13 -5.84 -12.98 -2.73
N TYR A 14 -5.73 -11.66 -2.79
CA TYR A 14 -5.92 -10.85 -4.00
C TYR A 14 -4.60 -10.56 -4.75
N HIS A 15 -3.46 -11.03 -4.23
CA HIS A 15 -2.12 -10.66 -4.69
C HIS A 15 -1.17 -11.84 -4.67
N ARG A 16 -1.46 -12.89 -5.48
CA ARG A 16 -0.61 -14.09 -5.57
C ARG A 16 0.20 -14.16 -6.86
N ASP A 17 -0.17 -13.38 -7.88
CA ASP A 17 0.66 -13.21 -9.08
C ASP A 17 1.79 -12.21 -8.79
N LYS A 18 3.03 -12.63 -8.92
CA LYS A 18 4.21 -11.77 -8.68
C LYS A 18 4.26 -10.55 -9.60
N ARG A 19 3.63 -10.59 -10.78
CA ARG A 19 3.51 -9.42 -11.67
C ARG A 19 2.59 -8.38 -11.06
N ASN A 20 1.50 -8.81 -10.42
CA ASN A 20 0.61 -7.94 -9.66
C ASN A 20 1.37 -7.28 -8.50
N ILE A 21 2.07 -8.07 -7.68
CA ILE A 21 2.89 -7.57 -6.57
C ILE A 21 3.91 -6.55 -7.08
N ALA A 22 4.61 -6.83 -8.19
CA ALA A 22 5.61 -5.94 -8.76
C ALA A 22 5.02 -4.58 -9.20
N THR A 23 3.83 -4.57 -9.84
CA THR A 23 3.15 -3.31 -10.19
C THR A 23 2.75 -2.52 -8.95
N HIS A 24 2.38 -3.21 -7.87
CA HIS A 24 2.03 -2.61 -6.59
C HIS A 24 3.24 -1.96 -5.90
N PHE A 25 4.43 -2.55 -5.99
CA PHE A 25 5.67 -1.96 -5.46
C PHE A 25 6.01 -0.60 -6.08
N VAL A 26 5.56 -0.33 -7.29
CA VAL A 26 5.71 0.99 -7.94
C VAL A 26 4.47 1.85 -7.71
N GLY A 27 3.30 1.31 -7.94
CA GLY A 27 2.05 2.06 -7.96
C GLY A 27 1.62 2.58 -6.60
N ILE A 28 1.76 1.79 -5.51
CA ILE A 28 1.37 2.24 -4.16
C ILE A 28 2.23 3.42 -3.67
N PRO A 29 3.57 3.41 -3.77
CA PRO A 29 4.37 4.59 -3.45
C PRO A 29 3.98 5.83 -4.27
N MET A 30 3.69 5.67 -5.57
CA MET A 30 3.21 6.78 -6.41
C MET A 30 1.88 7.35 -5.90
N ILE A 31 0.91 6.48 -5.57
CA ILE A 31 -0.39 6.91 -4.99
C ILE A 31 -0.17 7.64 -3.67
N LEU A 32 0.67 7.10 -2.78
CA LEU A 32 0.95 7.72 -1.49
C LEU A 32 1.55 9.11 -1.67
N VAL A 33 2.61 9.25 -2.46
CA VAL A 33 3.27 10.55 -2.70
C VAL A 33 2.33 11.53 -3.40
N GLY A 34 1.59 11.11 -4.43
CA GLY A 34 0.63 11.94 -5.14
C GLY A 34 -0.49 12.43 -4.22
N THR A 35 -1.05 11.54 -3.40
CA THR A 35 -2.07 11.88 -2.40
C THR A 35 -1.52 12.86 -1.37
N GLN A 36 -0.33 12.63 -0.83
CA GLN A 36 0.32 13.51 0.12
C GLN A 36 0.60 14.89 -0.49
N ALA A 37 1.03 14.97 -1.77
CA ALA A 37 1.24 16.23 -2.45
C ALA A 37 -0.06 17.04 -2.61
N MET A 38 -1.19 16.39 -2.86
CA MET A 38 -2.50 17.06 -2.90
C MET A 38 -2.96 17.49 -1.51
N LEU A 39 -2.87 16.62 -0.52
CA LEU A 39 -3.27 16.91 0.86
C LEU A 39 -2.42 18.02 1.51
N ALA A 40 -1.14 18.13 1.15
CA ALA A 40 -0.26 19.18 1.66
C ALA A 40 -0.67 20.60 1.23
N LYS A 41 -1.52 20.76 0.22
CA LYS A 41 -2.12 22.03 -0.17
C LYS A 41 -3.32 22.44 0.69
N ILE A 42 -3.82 21.55 1.55
CA ILE A 42 -4.97 21.80 2.42
C ILE A 42 -4.44 22.11 3.83
N GLY A 43 -4.41 23.37 4.21
CA GLY A 43 -3.93 23.80 5.52
C GLY A 43 -3.03 25.04 5.46
N ILE A 44 -2.30 25.31 6.55
CA ILE A 44 -1.41 26.50 6.68
C ILE A 44 -0.01 26.01 7.06
N GLY A 45 0.93 26.18 6.14
CA GLY A 45 2.35 25.84 6.36
C GLY A 45 2.56 24.37 6.74
N PRO A 46 3.28 24.08 7.83
CA PRO A 46 3.53 22.70 8.25
C PRO A 46 2.29 21.99 8.83
N VAL A 47 1.26 22.74 9.20
CA VAL A 47 -0.01 22.19 9.71
C VAL A 47 -0.96 22.00 8.54
N ASN A 48 -0.90 20.85 7.89
CA ASN A 48 -1.69 20.55 6.71
C ASN A 48 -2.29 19.13 6.77
N ALA A 49 -3.22 18.84 5.86
CA ALA A 49 -3.95 17.57 5.84
C ALA A 49 -3.04 16.35 5.58
N ALA A 50 -1.90 16.52 4.88
CA ALA A 50 -0.95 15.43 4.67
C ALA A 50 -0.33 14.97 5.99
N VAL A 51 0.12 15.91 6.83
CA VAL A 51 0.68 15.61 8.15
C VAL A 51 -0.38 14.97 9.05
N GLY A 52 -1.61 15.49 9.05
CA GLY A 52 -2.72 14.92 9.81
C GLY A 52 -3.05 13.48 9.39
N ALA A 53 -3.18 13.23 8.08
CA ALA A 53 -3.43 11.90 7.53
C ALA A 53 -2.28 10.92 7.85
N THR A 54 -1.03 11.38 7.72
CA THR A 54 0.16 10.61 8.09
C THR A 54 0.14 10.20 9.56
N ALA A 55 -0.15 11.12 10.47
CA ALA A 55 -0.20 10.85 11.91
C ALA A 55 -1.31 9.85 12.25
N LEU A 56 -2.50 10.00 11.66
CA LEU A 56 -3.62 9.08 11.86
C LEU A 56 -3.31 7.67 11.34
N ALA A 57 -2.75 7.56 10.14
CA ALA A 57 -2.38 6.28 9.57
C ALA A 57 -1.23 5.61 10.36
N ALA A 58 -0.20 6.35 10.76
CA ALA A 58 0.88 5.84 11.59
C ALA A 58 0.37 5.31 12.94
N ARG A 59 -0.56 6.05 13.58
CA ARG A 59 -1.22 5.59 14.79
C ARG A 59 -2.00 4.30 14.57
N TYR A 60 -2.74 4.21 13.47
CA TYR A 60 -3.49 3.00 13.12
C TYR A 60 -2.57 1.78 12.98
N TYR A 61 -1.48 1.88 12.20
CA TYR A 61 -0.54 0.77 12.04
C TYR A 61 0.18 0.42 13.34
N ARG A 62 0.52 1.44 14.15
CA ARG A 62 1.16 1.21 15.45
C ARG A 62 0.25 0.47 16.43
N ALA A 63 -1.06 0.72 16.36
CA ALA A 63 -2.05 0.00 17.17
C ALA A 63 -2.32 -1.43 16.66
N LEU A 64 -2.10 -1.68 15.37
CA LEU A 64 -2.24 -3.00 14.76
C LEU A 64 -1.06 -3.90 15.15
N ASP A 65 0.16 -3.40 14.97
CA ASP A 65 1.42 -4.08 15.33
C ASP A 65 2.51 -3.06 15.64
N PRO A 66 3.23 -3.17 16.77
CA PRO A 66 4.24 -2.20 17.14
C PRO A 66 5.45 -2.15 16.21
N GLN A 67 5.91 -3.29 15.68
CA GLN A 67 7.11 -3.37 14.86
C GLN A 67 6.81 -2.92 13.43
N TYR A 68 5.83 -3.54 12.78
CA TYR A 68 5.39 -3.15 11.43
C TYR A 68 4.83 -1.74 11.40
N GLY A 69 4.12 -1.32 12.47
CA GLY A 69 3.62 0.04 12.60
C GLY A 69 4.73 1.10 12.73
N ALA A 70 5.84 0.78 13.40
CA ALA A 70 6.99 1.67 13.42
C ALA A 70 7.61 1.82 12.02
N ALA A 71 7.84 0.71 11.32
CA ALA A 71 8.37 0.72 9.95
C ALA A 71 7.45 1.47 8.99
N MET A 72 6.11 1.24 9.06
CA MET A 72 5.13 2.02 8.30
C MET A 72 5.15 3.51 8.63
N GLY A 73 5.41 3.87 9.88
CA GLY A 73 5.60 5.27 10.29
C GLY A 73 6.73 5.95 9.52
N TYR A 74 7.86 5.28 9.35
CA TYR A 74 8.97 5.80 8.54
C TYR A 74 8.62 5.91 7.05
N VAL A 75 7.95 4.91 6.49
CA VAL A 75 7.49 4.94 5.08
C VAL A 75 6.54 6.12 4.86
N LEU A 76 5.56 6.29 5.74
CA LEU A 76 4.58 7.36 5.65
C LEU A 76 5.21 8.75 5.85
N ALA A 77 6.18 8.87 6.76
CA ALA A 77 6.92 10.12 6.95
C ALA A 77 7.75 10.48 5.71
N ALA A 78 8.43 9.51 5.10
CA ALA A 78 9.19 9.71 3.87
C ALA A 78 8.29 10.13 2.70
N THR A 79 7.16 9.45 2.48
CA THR A 79 6.20 9.81 1.42
C THR A 79 5.55 11.17 1.69
N CYS A 80 5.27 11.53 2.96
CA CYS A 80 4.76 12.84 3.34
C CYS A 80 5.78 13.95 3.06
N ALA A 81 7.06 13.72 3.37
CA ALA A 81 8.12 14.67 3.05
C ALA A 81 8.27 14.87 1.53
N ALA A 82 8.25 13.79 0.75
CA ALA A 82 8.30 13.85 -0.71
C ALA A 82 7.08 14.58 -1.30
N GLY A 83 5.87 14.26 -0.83
CA GLY A 83 4.65 14.94 -1.24
C GLY A 83 4.65 16.44 -0.88
N SER A 84 5.15 16.78 0.31
CA SER A 84 5.28 18.18 0.75
C SER A 84 6.29 18.95 -0.12
N ALA A 85 7.40 18.33 -0.49
CA ALA A 85 8.38 18.92 -1.41
C ALA A 85 7.76 19.19 -2.79
N ILE A 86 6.98 18.27 -3.33
CA ILE A 86 6.23 18.48 -4.58
C ILE A 86 5.22 19.61 -4.40
N ALA A 87 4.48 19.64 -3.29
CA ALA A 87 3.51 20.68 -3.01
C ALA A 87 4.12 22.09 -2.89
N ALA A 88 5.39 22.20 -2.52
CA ALA A 88 6.11 23.47 -2.47
C ALA A 88 6.46 24.04 -3.86
N MET A 89 6.35 23.24 -4.93
CA MET A 89 6.63 23.69 -6.29
C MET A 89 5.54 24.61 -6.83
N PRO A 90 5.85 25.44 -7.86
CA PRO A 90 4.86 26.25 -8.55
C PRO A 90 3.73 25.41 -9.16
N LEU A 91 2.53 26.00 -9.23
CA LEU A 91 1.33 25.31 -9.72
C LEU A 91 1.50 24.55 -11.05
N PRO A 92 2.19 25.11 -12.08
CA PRO A 92 2.39 24.40 -13.35
C PRO A 92 3.23 23.11 -13.25
N ILE A 93 4.00 22.95 -12.18
CA ILE A 93 4.82 21.76 -11.91
C ILE A 93 4.11 20.85 -10.91
N TRP A 94 3.68 21.43 -9.79
CA TRP A 94 3.03 20.68 -8.72
C TRP A 94 1.80 19.89 -9.20
N ALA A 95 0.86 20.57 -9.87
CA ALA A 95 -0.42 19.96 -10.20
C ALA A 95 -0.29 18.76 -11.15
N PRO A 96 0.42 18.85 -12.29
CA PRO A 96 0.59 17.69 -13.16
C PRO A 96 1.44 16.59 -12.53
N THR A 97 2.43 16.92 -11.67
CA THR A 97 3.24 15.92 -10.97
C THR A 97 2.40 15.14 -9.97
N ALA A 98 1.63 15.81 -9.12
CA ALA A 98 0.77 15.16 -8.12
C ALA A 98 -0.32 14.32 -8.80
N ALA A 99 -0.98 14.86 -9.83
CA ALA A 99 -2.01 14.14 -10.59
C ALA A 99 -1.41 12.96 -11.35
N GLY A 100 -0.25 13.13 -12.00
CA GLY A 100 0.43 12.06 -12.74
C GLY A 100 0.87 10.90 -11.85
N LEU A 101 1.40 11.20 -10.67
CA LEU A 101 1.74 10.17 -9.67
C LEU A 101 0.49 9.43 -9.19
N PHE A 102 -0.57 10.14 -8.85
CA PHE A 102 -1.82 9.55 -8.39
C PHE A 102 -2.46 8.67 -9.47
N VAL A 103 -2.73 9.22 -10.64
CA VAL A 103 -3.39 8.51 -11.74
C VAL A 103 -2.52 7.38 -12.27
N GLY A 104 -1.22 7.62 -12.48
CA GLY A 104 -0.27 6.59 -12.94
C GLY A 104 -0.13 5.45 -11.93
N GLY A 105 -0.10 5.77 -10.64
CA GLY A 105 -0.09 4.77 -9.59
C GLY A 105 -1.35 3.89 -9.62
N TRP A 106 -2.54 4.47 -9.76
CA TRP A 106 -3.79 3.72 -9.91
C TRP A 106 -3.82 2.88 -11.18
N ALA A 107 -3.33 3.41 -12.30
CA ALA A 107 -3.22 2.63 -13.54
C ALA A 107 -2.37 1.37 -13.34
N LEU A 108 -1.25 1.46 -12.63
CA LEU A 108 -0.41 0.30 -12.30
C LEU A 108 -1.14 -0.70 -11.39
N GLN A 109 -1.97 -0.24 -10.43
CA GLN A 109 -2.79 -1.14 -9.62
C GLN A 109 -3.74 -1.95 -10.50
N PHE A 110 -4.48 -1.30 -11.40
CA PHE A 110 -5.42 -1.98 -12.28
C PHE A 110 -4.72 -2.95 -13.25
N VAL A 111 -3.56 -2.57 -13.80
CA VAL A 111 -2.74 -3.46 -14.64
C VAL A 111 -2.32 -4.69 -13.85
N GLY A 112 -1.90 -4.52 -12.59
CA GLY A 112 -1.56 -5.64 -11.71
C GLY A 112 -2.73 -6.59 -11.52
N HIS A 113 -3.91 -6.08 -11.23
CA HIS A 113 -5.11 -6.88 -11.05
C HIS A 113 -5.61 -7.55 -12.35
N MET A 114 -5.27 -7.00 -13.54
CA MET A 114 -5.49 -7.71 -14.81
C MET A 114 -4.63 -8.98 -14.90
N PHE A 115 -3.37 -8.94 -14.41
CA PHE A 115 -2.53 -10.15 -14.33
C PHE A 115 -3.09 -11.16 -13.34
N GLU A 116 -3.57 -10.71 -12.18
CA GLU A 116 -4.18 -11.55 -11.17
C GLU A 116 -5.47 -12.21 -11.67
N GLY A 117 -6.23 -11.54 -12.54
CA GLY A 117 -7.55 -11.97 -12.96
C GLY A 117 -8.61 -11.83 -11.88
N ARG A 118 -8.35 -11.00 -10.88
CA ARG A 118 -9.24 -10.70 -9.75
C ARG A 118 -9.33 -9.19 -9.53
N LYS A 119 -10.52 -8.71 -9.12
CA LYS A 119 -10.74 -7.29 -8.80
C LYS A 119 -9.87 -6.85 -7.61
N PRO A 120 -9.55 -5.55 -7.50
CA PRO A 120 -8.83 -5.01 -6.36
C PRO A 120 -9.55 -5.26 -5.03
N ALA A 121 -8.79 -5.57 -3.97
CA ALA A 121 -9.31 -5.87 -2.62
C ALA A 121 -10.15 -4.72 -2.03
N PHE A 122 -9.79 -3.46 -2.30
CA PHE A 122 -10.50 -2.29 -1.77
C PHE A 122 -11.93 -2.13 -2.33
N LEU A 123 -12.28 -2.81 -3.42
CA LEU A 123 -13.65 -2.84 -3.93
C LEU A 123 -14.57 -3.71 -3.06
N ASP A 124 -14.02 -4.62 -2.28
CA ASP A 124 -14.76 -5.44 -1.33
C ASP A 124 -14.70 -4.85 0.09
N ASP A 125 -13.55 -4.32 0.49
CA ASP A 125 -13.34 -3.63 1.77
C ASP A 125 -12.38 -2.45 1.58
N LEU A 126 -12.87 -1.23 1.85
CA LEU A 126 -12.08 0.00 1.78
C LEU A 126 -10.82 -0.02 2.65
N ARG A 127 -10.77 -0.88 3.66
CA ARG A 127 -9.56 -1.12 4.47
C ARG A 127 -8.40 -1.62 3.61
N GLY A 128 -8.68 -2.26 2.48
CA GLY A 128 -7.67 -2.64 1.50
C GLY A 128 -6.76 -1.49 1.05
N LEU A 129 -7.23 -0.24 1.13
CA LEU A 129 -6.40 0.95 0.87
C LEU A 129 -5.30 1.15 1.92
N LEU A 130 -5.54 0.72 3.16
CA LEU A 130 -4.54 0.73 4.23
C LEU A 130 -3.73 -0.57 4.25
N ASP A 131 -4.34 -1.69 3.90
CA ASP A 131 -3.67 -2.99 3.90
C ASP A 131 -2.63 -3.10 2.77
N GLY A 132 -2.83 -2.40 1.64
CA GLY A 132 -1.90 -2.40 0.51
C GLY A 132 -0.48 -1.96 0.85
N PRO A 133 -0.26 -0.76 1.40
CA PRO A 133 1.06 -0.32 1.82
C PRO A 133 1.71 -1.24 2.88
N LEU A 134 0.90 -1.75 3.82
CA LEU A 134 1.36 -2.68 4.85
C LEU A 134 1.79 -4.03 4.25
N PHE A 135 1.04 -4.53 3.28
CA PHE A 135 1.36 -5.75 2.55
C PHE A 135 2.69 -5.63 1.79
N LEU A 136 2.94 -4.50 1.10
CA LEU A 136 4.23 -4.29 0.43
C LEU A 136 5.40 -4.24 1.41
N LEU A 137 5.22 -3.62 2.57
CA LEU A 137 6.23 -3.63 3.62
C LEU A 137 6.52 -5.07 4.08
N ALA A 138 5.48 -5.89 4.26
CA ALA A 138 5.62 -7.29 4.62
C ALA A 138 6.31 -8.10 3.53
N GLU A 139 5.92 -7.96 2.26
CA GLU A 139 6.57 -8.63 1.12
C GLU A 139 8.05 -8.24 0.99
N ALA A 140 8.40 -6.97 1.22
CA ALA A 140 9.80 -6.52 1.28
C ALA A 140 10.57 -7.18 2.43
N ALA A 141 9.97 -7.25 3.62
CA ALA A 141 10.55 -7.93 4.76
C ALA A 141 10.77 -9.43 4.48
N PHE A 142 9.79 -10.09 3.86
CA PHE A 142 9.89 -11.50 3.47
C PHE A 142 10.99 -11.74 2.43
N ALA A 143 11.14 -10.86 1.45
CA ALA A 143 12.21 -10.92 0.45
C ALA A 143 13.61 -10.76 1.07
N LEU A 144 13.72 -10.02 2.18
CA LEU A 144 14.95 -9.85 2.96
C LEU A 144 15.19 -10.96 4.00
N GLY A 145 14.31 -11.97 4.05
CA GLY A 145 14.39 -13.06 5.03
C GLY A 145 14.00 -12.64 6.46
N LEU A 146 13.35 -11.49 6.60
CA LEU A 146 12.83 -11.02 7.88
C LEU A 146 11.43 -11.61 8.13
N SER A 147 11.09 -11.85 9.41
CA SER A 147 9.77 -12.37 9.84
C SER A 147 9.35 -13.66 9.13
N PRO A 148 10.15 -14.73 9.11
CA PRO A 148 9.84 -15.97 8.41
C PRO A 148 8.56 -16.62 8.91
N GLU A 149 8.29 -16.60 10.21
CA GLU A 149 7.07 -17.16 10.81
C GLU A 149 5.80 -16.45 10.30
N LEU A 150 5.85 -15.13 10.15
CA LEU A 150 4.75 -14.34 9.61
C LEU A 150 4.52 -14.68 8.13
N ARG A 151 5.59 -14.80 7.36
CA ARG A 151 5.53 -15.22 5.96
C ARG A 151 4.88 -16.58 5.82
N ASP A 152 5.37 -17.58 6.56
CA ASP A 152 4.87 -18.96 6.50
C ASP A 152 3.36 -19.02 6.84
N GLU A 153 2.93 -18.24 7.81
CA GLU A 153 1.52 -18.17 8.19
C GLU A 153 0.65 -17.49 7.13
N VAL A 154 1.15 -16.40 6.50
CA VAL A 154 0.44 -15.74 5.38
C VAL A 154 0.36 -16.68 4.17
N GLU A 155 1.46 -17.35 3.80
CA GLU A 155 1.49 -18.30 2.69
C GLU A 155 0.65 -19.55 2.96
N ARG A 156 0.55 -19.99 4.20
CA ARG A 156 -0.32 -21.11 4.59
C ARG A 156 -1.79 -20.78 4.36
N ARG A 157 -2.21 -19.53 4.59
CA ARG A 157 -3.60 -19.10 4.43
C ARG A 157 -3.95 -18.70 3.00
N ALA A 158 -3.11 -17.88 2.36
CA ALA A 158 -3.37 -17.29 1.04
C ALA A 158 -2.68 -18.04 -0.11
N GLY A 159 -1.84 -19.01 0.20
CA GLY A 159 -0.97 -19.68 -0.77
C GLY A 159 0.30 -18.89 -1.10
N PRO A 160 1.33 -19.52 -1.67
CA PRO A 160 2.57 -18.86 -2.05
C PRO A 160 2.38 -17.99 -3.30
N ALA A 161 3.11 -16.86 -3.37
CA ALA A 161 3.14 -16.03 -4.57
C ALA A 161 3.90 -16.71 -5.71
N ARG A 162 3.35 -16.69 -6.93
CA ARG A 162 3.87 -17.38 -8.13
C ARG A 162 3.93 -16.44 -9.33
N TRP A 163 4.77 -16.77 -10.31
CA TRP A 163 4.74 -16.13 -11.61
C TRP A 163 3.60 -16.70 -12.45
N GLY A 164 2.73 -15.84 -12.98
CA GLY A 164 1.58 -16.21 -13.77
C GLY A 164 0.29 -16.28 -12.95
N ARG A 165 -0.86 -16.34 -13.68
CA ARG A 165 -2.19 -16.36 -13.07
C ARG A 165 -2.34 -17.55 -12.12
N VAL A 166 -2.81 -17.26 -10.93
CA VAL A 166 -3.18 -18.28 -9.95
C VAL A 166 -4.65 -18.64 -10.18
N ASP A 167 -4.92 -19.89 -10.50
CA ASP A 167 -6.29 -20.37 -10.53
C ASP A 167 -6.81 -20.36 -9.09
N HIS A 168 -7.63 -19.38 -8.79
CA HIS A 168 -8.34 -19.32 -7.52
C HIS A 168 -9.40 -20.41 -7.53
N VAL A 169 -9.02 -21.59 -7.08
CA VAL A 169 -9.98 -22.68 -6.83
C VAL A 169 -10.99 -22.10 -5.84
N ALA A 170 -12.25 -21.98 -6.28
CA ALA A 170 -13.33 -21.60 -5.41
C ALA A 170 -13.30 -22.55 -4.20
N VAL A 171 -12.98 -22.01 -3.03
CA VAL A 171 -13.17 -22.73 -1.78
C VAL A 171 -14.68 -22.88 -1.68
N ALA A 172 -15.14 -24.11 -1.96
CA ALA A 172 -16.53 -24.46 -1.83
C ALA A 172 -16.97 -24.15 -0.39
N SER A 173 -17.94 -23.27 -0.31
CA SER A 173 -18.66 -22.89 0.92
C SER A 173 -19.35 -24.09 1.58
#